data_0ca2bb0b20fd106445b8e76009703caf
#
_entry.id   0ca2bb0b20fd106445b8e76009703caf
#
_cell.length_a   1.000
_cell.length_b   1.000
_cell.length_c   1.000
_cell.angle_alpha   90.00
_cell.angle_beta   90.00
_cell.angle_gamma   90.00
#
_symmetry.space_group_name_H-M   'P 1'
#
loop_
_entity.id
_entity.type
_entity.pdbx_description
1 polymer ?
#
loop_
_entity_poly.entity_id
_entity_poly.type
_entity_poly.pdbx_seq_one_letter_code
_entity_poly.pdbx_strand_id
1 'polypeptide(L)'
;MSPMRLPKTLPLMLLLSATALPVAAKTPERVFGWIEKGLIQPENIPVKMKLDTGALTSSLDAKDLQRFERDGDQWVRFNVEVTDRDSGKPIDSAFERRVLRSVKVRGAGGAERRPVVRMRICIGKRTYDEEFSLNDRSRMNYPVLIGRRTLGHLGLVDVSRTFTVDPECGRGSAD
;
A
#
# COMPACT_ATOMS: atom_id res chain seq x y z
N MET A 1 11.62 35.75 86.77
CA MET A 1 12.30 35.66 85.50
C MET A 1 11.92 34.31 84.91
N SER A 2 10.91 34.30 84.00
CA SER A 2 10.43 33.05 83.32
C SER A 2 11.03 32.96 81.92
N PRO A 3 11.53 31.81 81.47
CA PRO A 3 12.06 31.67 80.13
C PRO A 3 10.93 31.43 79.10
N MET A 4 10.98 32.21 78.10
CA MET A 4 10.08 32.21 76.94
C MET A 4 10.37 30.98 76.05
N ARG A 5 9.34 30.12 75.84
CA ARG A 5 9.46 28.94 74.95
C ARG A 5 9.14 29.35 73.53
N LEU A 6 10.10 29.14 72.61
CA LEU A 6 9.89 29.27 71.14
C LEU A 6 9.05 28.12 70.63
N PRO A 7 8.13 28.38 69.72
CA PRO A 7 7.39 27.31 68.99
C PRO A 7 8.27 26.67 67.93
N LYS A 8 8.31 25.31 67.86
CA LYS A 8 8.93 24.52 66.86
C LYS A 8 8.04 24.53 65.62
N THR A 9 8.43 25.27 64.63
CA THR A 9 7.81 25.20 63.28
C THR A 9 8.25 23.91 62.54
N LEU A 10 7.29 23.03 62.28
CA LEU A 10 7.48 21.82 61.52
C LEU A 10 7.43 22.19 60.02
N PRO A 11 8.44 21.86 59.17
CA PRO A 11 8.34 22.12 57.73
C PRO A 11 7.39 21.11 57.07
N LEU A 12 6.34 21.64 56.44
CA LEU A 12 5.40 20.91 55.61
C LEU A 12 6.09 20.54 54.32
N MET A 13 6.52 19.28 54.19
CA MET A 13 7.13 18.74 52.98
C MET A 13 6.03 18.46 51.92
N LEU A 14 5.91 19.33 50.92
CA LEU A 14 4.97 19.18 49.80
C LEU A 14 5.53 18.12 48.86
N LEU A 15 4.97 16.89 48.90
CA LEU A 15 5.29 15.84 47.93
C LEU A 15 4.63 16.19 46.59
N LEU A 16 5.44 16.65 45.61
CA LEU A 16 5.02 16.82 44.24
C LEU A 16 4.95 15.43 43.56
N SER A 17 3.75 14.86 43.47
CA SER A 17 3.51 13.63 42.72
C SER A 17 3.57 13.95 41.22
N ALA A 18 4.69 13.63 40.56
CA ALA A 18 4.82 13.71 39.11
C ALA A 18 4.00 12.58 38.46
N THR A 19 2.81 12.91 37.96
CA THR A 19 2.02 11.98 37.11
C THR A 19 2.69 11.87 35.75
N ALA A 20 3.41 10.77 35.51
CA ALA A 20 3.92 10.42 34.20
C ALA A 20 2.74 10.06 33.27
N LEU A 21 2.45 10.93 32.31
CA LEU A 21 1.50 10.61 31.23
C LEU A 21 2.10 9.50 30.36
N PRO A 22 1.33 8.46 30.00
CA PRO A 22 1.81 7.43 29.07
C PRO A 22 2.08 8.09 27.71
N VAL A 23 3.33 8.11 27.28
CA VAL A 23 3.70 8.44 25.90
C VAL A 23 3.22 7.29 25.04
N ALA A 24 2.18 7.52 24.23
CA ALA A 24 1.73 6.55 23.24
C ALA A 24 2.89 6.23 22.31
N ALA A 25 3.41 5.01 22.37
CA ALA A 25 4.44 4.54 21.46
C ALA A 25 3.87 4.57 20.02
N LYS A 26 4.45 5.42 19.18
CA LYS A 26 4.10 5.49 17.75
C LYS A 26 4.41 4.12 17.14
N THR A 27 3.41 3.49 16.48
CA THR A 27 3.62 2.23 15.76
C THR A 27 4.82 2.40 14.81
N PRO A 28 5.80 1.50 14.80
CA PRO A 28 6.96 1.63 13.94
C PRO A 28 6.50 1.73 12.49
N GLU A 29 6.94 2.78 11.81
CA GLU A 29 6.60 3.05 10.42
C GLU A 29 7.31 2.02 9.53
N ARG A 30 6.55 1.36 8.64
CA ARG A 30 7.11 0.38 7.72
C ARG A 30 7.86 1.11 6.62
N VAL A 31 9.05 0.61 6.29
CA VAL A 31 9.90 1.15 5.23
C VAL A 31 10.09 0.08 4.16
N PHE A 32 9.74 0.42 2.93
CA PHE A 32 9.86 -0.43 1.75
C PHE A 32 10.93 0.12 0.80
N GLY A 33 11.50 -0.74 -0.03
CA GLY A 33 12.32 -0.29 -1.16
C GLY A 33 11.46 0.34 -2.27
N TRP A 34 12.07 1.05 -3.21
CA TRP A 34 11.34 1.66 -4.33
C TRP A 34 10.88 0.64 -5.39
N ILE A 35 11.40 -0.60 -5.34
CA ILE A 35 10.90 -1.77 -6.06
C ILE A 35 10.73 -2.89 -5.04
N GLU A 36 9.56 -3.52 -5.02
CA GLU A 36 9.27 -4.65 -4.17
C GLU A 36 8.69 -5.82 -4.95
N LYS A 37 8.82 -7.02 -4.38
CA LYS A 37 8.06 -8.18 -4.80
C LYS A 37 6.67 -8.12 -4.17
N GLY A 38 5.68 -8.61 -4.90
CA GLY A 38 4.33 -8.77 -4.38
C GLY A 38 3.56 -9.82 -5.14
N LEU A 39 2.34 -10.10 -4.67
CA LEU A 39 1.42 -11.02 -5.35
C LEU A 39 0.14 -10.26 -5.69
N ILE A 40 -0.44 -10.54 -6.85
CA ILE A 40 -1.82 -10.18 -7.17
C ILE A 40 -2.69 -11.34 -6.69
N GLN A 41 -3.67 -11.05 -5.85
CA GLN A 41 -4.55 -12.05 -5.25
C GLN A 41 -5.94 -12.02 -5.89
N PRO A 42 -6.69 -13.14 -5.80
CA PRO A 42 -6.42 -14.39 -5.07
C PRO A 42 -5.51 -15.38 -5.82
N GLU A 43 -5.20 -15.14 -7.09
CA GLU A 43 -4.46 -16.06 -7.97
C GLU A 43 -2.99 -16.22 -7.55
N ASN A 44 -2.50 -15.34 -6.65
CA ASN A 44 -1.12 -15.28 -6.16
C ASN A 44 -0.08 -15.10 -7.27
N ILE A 45 -0.38 -14.24 -8.25
CA ILE A 45 0.51 -13.96 -9.37
C ILE A 45 1.70 -13.13 -8.90
N PRO A 46 2.93 -13.64 -9.00
CA PRO A 46 4.13 -12.92 -8.57
C PRO A 46 4.42 -11.75 -9.52
N VAL A 47 4.56 -10.56 -8.95
CA VAL A 47 4.83 -9.34 -9.72
C VAL A 47 5.90 -8.48 -9.04
N LYS A 48 6.63 -7.72 -9.88
CA LYS A 48 7.42 -6.59 -9.39
C LYS A 48 6.57 -5.34 -9.35
N MET A 49 6.61 -4.66 -8.24
CA MET A 49 5.89 -3.42 -7.98
C MET A 49 6.86 -2.26 -7.85
N LYS A 50 6.71 -1.22 -8.67
CA LYS A 50 7.41 0.06 -8.49
C LYS A 50 6.62 0.92 -7.52
N LEU A 51 7.21 1.26 -6.40
CA LEU A 51 6.65 2.19 -5.41
C LEU A 51 7.00 3.62 -5.84
N ASP A 52 6.03 4.35 -6.39
CA ASP A 52 6.25 5.62 -7.10
C ASP A 52 5.62 6.79 -6.35
N THR A 53 6.44 7.51 -5.60
CA THR A 53 6.01 8.72 -4.87
C THR A 53 5.64 9.89 -5.80
N GLY A 54 6.02 9.85 -7.08
CA GLY A 54 5.63 10.84 -8.10
C GLY A 54 4.23 10.64 -8.65
N ALA A 55 3.71 9.39 -8.65
CA ALA A 55 2.38 9.07 -9.14
C ALA A 55 1.31 9.24 -8.06
N LEU A 56 0.14 9.79 -8.40
CA LEU A 56 -0.99 9.90 -7.47
C LEU A 56 -1.71 8.57 -7.28
N THR A 57 -1.96 7.84 -8.38
CA THR A 57 -2.76 6.61 -8.42
C THR A 57 -1.92 5.41 -8.82
N SER A 58 -2.27 4.24 -8.31
CA SER A 58 -1.68 2.97 -8.73
C SER A 58 -2.15 2.58 -10.13
N SER A 59 -1.34 1.77 -10.82
CA SER A 59 -1.60 1.31 -12.18
C SER A 59 -1.13 -0.13 -12.36
N LEU A 60 -1.94 -0.92 -13.07
CA LEU A 60 -1.68 -2.32 -13.39
C LEU A 60 -1.59 -2.50 -14.91
N ASP A 61 -0.62 -3.30 -15.35
CA ASP A 61 -0.54 -3.76 -16.74
C ASP A 61 -1.70 -4.68 -17.03
N ALA A 62 -2.53 -4.29 -18.00
CA ALA A 62 -3.74 -5.00 -18.38
C ALA A 62 -3.75 -5.14 -19.90
N LYS A 63 -3.72 -6.39 -20.36
CA LYS A 63 -3.80 -6.74 -21.78
C LYS A 63 -5.24 -7.05 -22.18
N ASP A 64 -5.53 -6.93 -23.45
CA ASP A 64 -6.81 -7.33 -24.06
C ASP A 64 -8.03 -6.78 -23.32
N LEU A 65 -7.95 -5.52 -22.89
CA LEU A 65 -8.94 -4.87 -22.06
C LEU A 65 -10.26 -4.71 -22.82
N GLN A 66 -11.31 -5.40 -22.36
CA GLN A 66 -12.67 -5.39 -22.91
C GLN A 66 -13.65 -4.86 -21.87
N ARG A 67 -14.41 -3.83 -22.25
CA ARG A 67 -15.48 -3.27 -21.41
C ARG A 67 -16.80 -3.95 -21.75
N PHE A 68 -17.60 -4.25 -20.73
CA PHE A 68 -18.95 -4.81 -20.89
C PHE A 68 -19.83 -4.36 -19.74
N GLU A 69 -21.12 -4.62 -19.85
CA GLU A 69 -22.10 -4.34 -18.81
C GLU A 69 -22.62 -5.65 -18.20
N ARG A 70 -22.80 -5.67 -16.90
CA ARG A 70 -23.41 -6.76 -16.14
C ARG A 70 -24.26 -6.18 -15.01
N ASP A 71 -25.53 -6.53 -15.00
CA ASP A 71 -26.52 -6.10 -13.97
C ASP A 71 -26.59 -4.56 -13.79
N GLY A 72 -26.44 -3.81 -14.88
CA GLY A 72 -26.47 -2.34 -14.87
C GLY A 72 -25.15 -1.69 -14.46
N ASP A 73 -24.13 -2.47 -14.10
CA ASP A 73 -22.81 -1.99 -13.75
C ASP A 73 -21.81 -2.14 -14.91
N GLN A 74 -20.86 -1.22 -14.98
CA GLN A 74 -19.75 -1.31 -15.94
C GLN A 74 -18.69 -2.27 -15.41
N TRP A 75 -18.30 -3.23 -16.21
CA TRP A 75 -17.27 -4.22 -15.95
C TRP A 75 -16.17 -4.17 -16.98
N VAL A 76 -15.04 -4.73 -16.62
CA VAL A 76 -13.90 -4.89 -17.53
C VAL A 76 -13.29 -6.28 -17.37
N ARG A 77 -13.00 -6.91 -18.52
CA ARG A 77 -12.19 -8.13 -18.61
C ARG A 77 -10.83 -7.74 -19.13
N PHE A 78 -9.77 -8.35 -18.60
CA PHE A 78 -8.39 -8.09 -19.01
C PHE A 78 -7.50 -9.25 -18.59
N ASN A 79 -6.35 -9.38 -19.22
CA ASN A 79 -5.30 -10.33 -18.87
C ASN A 79 -4.15 -9.64 -18.14
N VAL A 80 -3.56 -10.33 -17.19
CA VAL A 80 -2.28 -9.97 -16.56
C VAL A 80 -1.25 -10.99 -17.01
N GLU A 81 -0.29 -10.53 -17.81
CA GLU A 81 0.79 -11.35 -18.36
C GLU A 81 2.09 -10.97 -17.66
N VAL A 82 2.72 -11.94 -17.01
CA VAL A 82 4.01 -11.76 -16.33
C VAL A 82 4.88 -12.99 -16.55
N THR A 83 6.19 -12.83 -16.39
CA THR A 83 7.10 -13.97 -16.34
C THR A 83 7.48 -14.22 -14.89
N ASP A 84 7.20 -15.42 -14.41
CA ASP A 84 7.67 -15.88 -13.11
C ASP A 84 9.21 -15.90 -13.11
N ARG A 85 9.82 -15.21 -12.16
CA ARG A 85 11.28 -15.06 -12.13
C ARG A 85 12.01 -16.29 -11.66
N ASP A 86 11.39 -17.11 -10.84
CA ASP A 86 12.03 -18.26 -10.23
C ASP A 86 12.00 -19.45 -11.20
N SER A 87 10.91 -19.61 -11.95
CA SER A 87 10.76 -20.68 -12.92
C SER A 87 11.01 -20.26 -14.37
N GLY A 88 11.04 -18.94 -14.67
CA GLY A 88 11.14 -18.40 -16.03
C GLY A 88 9.89 -18.63 -16.89
N LYS A 89 8.81 -19.17 -16.32
CA LYS A 89 7.59 -19.51 -17.03
C LYS A 89 6.67 -18.28 -17.20
N PRO A 90 6.02 -18.14 -18.38
CA PRO A 90 4.99 -17.14 -18.54
C PRO A 90 3.76 -17.51 -17.71
N ILE A 91 3.17 -16.52 -17.06
CA ILE A 91 1.87 -16.60 -16.38
C ILE A 91 0.95 -15.65 -17.11
N ASP A 92 -0.18 -16.16 -17.58
CA ASP A 92 -1.28 -15.40 -18.17
C ASP A 92 -2.54 -15.70 -17.36
N SER A 93 -3.14 -14.66 -16.81
CA SER A 93 -4.32 -14.79 -15.95
C SER A 93 -5.38 -13.78 -16.34
N ALA A 94 -6.59 -14.28 -16.61
CA ALA A 94 -7.75 -13.46 -16.94
C ALA A 94 -8.46 -12.98 -15.67
N PHE A 95 -8.85 -11.70 -15.67
CA PHE A 95 -9.60 -11.06 -14.62
C PHE A 95 -10.88 -10.43 -15.13
N GLU A 96 -11.94 -10.49 -14.34
CA GLU A 96 -13.11 -9.65 -14.49
C GLU A 96 -13.31 -8.81 -13.24
N ARG A 97 -13.44 -7.49 -13.42
CA ARG A 97 -13.61 -6.56 -12.29
C ARG A 97 -14.65 -5.50 -12.64
N ARG A 98 -15.44 -5.12 -11.63
CA ARG A 98 -16.34 -3.99 -11.73
C ARG A 98 -15.54 -2.70 -11.83
N VAL A 99 -15.92 -1.82 -12.75
CA VAL A 99 -15.31 -0.50 -12.91
C VAL A 99 -15.87 0.44 -11.84
N LEU A 100 -15.02 0.91 -10.95
CA LEU A 100 -15.41 1.85 -9.90
C LEU A 100 -15.61 3.25 -10.45
N ARG A 101 -14.73 3.66 -11.37
CA ARG A 101 -14.70 4.98 -12.02
C ARG A 101 -13.75 4.97 -13.20
N SER A 102 -13.72 6.07 -13.95
CA SER A 102 -12.69 6.30 -14.98
C SER A 102 -11.81 7.49 -14.59
N VAL A 103 -10.50 7.39 -14.81
CA VAL A 103 -9.55 8.48 -14.63
C VAL A 103 -9.04 8.95 -15.98
N LYS A 104 -8.89 10.29 -16.13
CA LYS A 104 -8.19 10.88 -17.26
C LYS A 104 -6.73 11.06 -16.91
N VAL A 105 -5.86 10.32 -17.56
CA VAL A 105 -4.42 10.42 -17.38
C VAL A 105 -3.84 11.21 -18.55
N ARG A 106 -2.99 12.19 -18.23
CA ARG A 106 -2.25 12.97 -19.22
C ARG A 106 -0.79 12.52 -19.21
N GLY A 107 -0.24 12.28 -20.38
CA GLY A 107 1.17 11.92 -20.56
C GLY A 107 1.69 12.44 -21.90
N ALA A 108 2.94 12.11 -22.25
CA ALA A 108 3.57 12.53 -23.49
C ALA A 108 2.81 12.13 -24.77
N GLY A 109 2.00 11.05 -24.72
CA GLY A 109 1.13 10.58 -25.80
C GLY A 109 -0.28 11.19 -25.84
N GLY A 110 -0.59 12.22 -25.01
CA GLY A 110 -1.91 12.83 -24.93
C GLY A 110 -2.69 12.46 -23.68
N ALA A 111 -4.03 12.52 -23.79
CA ALA A 111 -4.92 12.20 -22.66
C ALA A 111 -5.71 10.92 -22.95
N GLU A 112 -5.67 9.99 -22.02
CA GLU A 112 -6.35 8.71 -22.09
C GLU A 112 -7.33 8.55 -20.91
N ARG A 113 -8.48 7.91 -21.15
CA ARG A 113 -9.43 7.51 -20.11
C ARG A 113 -9.23 6.03 -19.77
N ARG A 114 -8.82 5.77 -18.52
CA ARG A 114 -8.53 4.43 -18.01
C ARG A 114 -9.59 4.01 -17.01
N PRO A 115 -10.11 2.76 -17.07
CA PRO A 115 -10.95 2.23 -16.01
C PRO A 115 -10.14 2.04 -14.75
N VAL A 116 -10.78 2.28 -13.61
CA VAL A 116 -10.23 2.01 -12.28
C VAL A 116 -11.02 0.89 -11.67
N VAL A 117 -10.32 -0.11 -11.21
CA VAL A 117 -10.88 -1.31 -10.56
C VAL A 117 -10.24 -1.52 -9.19
N ARG A 118 -10.87 -2.33 -8.35
CA ARG A 118 -10.29 -2.80 -7.10
C ARG A 118 -9.50 -4.06 -7.34
N MET A 119 -8.26 -4.08 -6.86
CA MET A 119 -7.38 -5.25 -6.90
C MET A 119 -6.84 -5.49 -5.50
N ARG A 120 -6.69 -6.76 -5.17
CA ARG A 120 -6.05 -7.20 -3.93
C ARG A 120 -4.60 -7.53 -4.22
N ILE A 121 -3.69 -6.92 -3.46
CA ILE A 121 -2.24 -7.15 -3.56
C ILE A 121 -1.67 -7.56 -2.22
N CYS A 122 -0.66 -8.42 -2.26
CA CYS A 122 0.14 -8.79 -1.09
C CYS A 122 1.53 -8.17 -1.22
N ILE A 123 1.97 -7.44 -0.19
CA ILE A 123 3.34 -6.92 -0.06
C ILE A 123 3.80 -7.19 1.37
N GLY A 124 4.95 -7.86 1.53
CA GLY A 124 5.38 -8.34 2.82
C GLY A 124 4.34 -9.28 3.42
N LYS A 125 3.95 -9.06 4.66
CA LYS A 125 3.00 -9.92 5.39
C LYS A 125 1.56 -9.43 5.35
N ARG A 126 1.23 -8.43 4.51
CA ARG A 126 -0.09 -7.82 4.50
C ARG A 126 -0.70 -7.79 3.11
N THR A 127 -2.01 -7.99 3.12
CA THR A 127 -2.87 -7.83 1.95
C THR A 127 -3.51 -6.45 1.97
N TYR A 128 -3.61 -5.82 0.81
CA TYR A 128 -4.19 -4.50 0.61
C TYR A 128 -5.21 -4.57 -0.51
N ASP A 129 -6.42 -4.05 -0.26
CA ASP A 129 -7.47 -3.87 -1.27
C ASP A 129 -7.42 -2.44 -1.80
N GLU A 130 -6.85 -2.24 -2.99
CA GLU A 130 -6.51 -0.93 -3.51
C GLU A 130 -7.07 -0.67 -4.91
N GLU A 131 -7.21 0.60 -5.25
CA GLU A 131 -7.65 1.02 -6.58
C GLU A 131 -6.50 1.08 -7.58
N PHE A 132 -6.68 0.43 -8.72
CA PHE A 132 -5.73 0.43 -9.83
C PHE A 132 -6.38 0.94 -11.11
N SER A 133 -5.73 1.89 -11.76
CA SER A 133 -6.05 2.20 -13.15
C SER A 133 -5.45 1.13 -14.06
N LEU A 134 -6.23 0.63 -15.01
CA LEU A 134 -5.79 -0.37 -15.99
C LEU A 134 -5.25 0.31 -17.23
N ASN A 135 -4.11 -0.16 -17.68
CA ASN A 135 -3.43 0.37 -18.87
C ASN A 135 -2.50 -0.67 -19.47
N ASP A 136 -2.28 -0.64 -20.76
CA ASP A 136 -1.17 -1.36 -21.36
C ASP A 136 0.16 -0.71 -20.94
N ARG A 137 0.95 -1.46 -20.18
CA ARG A 137 2.26 -1.08 -19.68
C ARG A 137 3.41 -1.86 -20.31
N SER A 138 3.19 -2.53 -21.45
CA SER A 138 4.19 -3.35 -22.15
C SER A 138 5.50 -2.62 -22.44
N ARG A 139 5.44 -1.29 -22.56
CA ARG A 139 6.62 -0.43 -22.77
C ARG A 139 7.27 0.03 -21.46
N MET A 140 6.78 -0.45 -20.31
CA MET A 140 7.26 -0.07 -18.98
C MET A 140 8.01 -1.24 -18.34
N ASN A 141 9.00 -0.93 -17.51
CA ASN A 141 9.82 -1.96 -16.85
C ASN A 141 9.09 -2.75 -15.76
N TYR A 142 7.96 -2.21 -15.27
CA TYR A 142 7.23 -2.80 -14.15
C TYR A 142 5.75 -2.94 -14.47
N PRO A 143 5.17 -4.14 -14.31
CA PRO A 143 3.76 -4.39 -14.58
C PRO A 143 2.85 -3.68 -13.57
N VAL A 144 3.34 -3.45 -12.35
CA VAL A 144 2.59 -2.78 -11.28
C VAL A 144 3.33 -1.53 -10.83
N LEU A 145 2.58 -0.44 -10.72
CA LEU A 145 3.02 0.81 -10.13
C LEU A 145 2.12 1.15 -8.95
N ILE A 146 2.71 1.41 -7.81
CA ILE A 146 2.03 1.80 -6.57
C ILE A 146 2.16 3.30 -6.38
N GLY A 147 1.04 4.00 -6.44
CA GLY A 147 0.99 5.46 -6.30
C GLY A 147 0.76 5.91 -4.85
N ARG A 148 0.86 7.24 -4.63
CA ARG A 148 0.82 7.86 -3.29
C ARG A 148 -0.42 7.49 -2.47
N ARG A 149 -1.59 7.30 -3.10
CA ARG A 149 -2.81 6.91 -2.36
C ARG A 149 -2.64 5.57 -1.68
N THR A 150 -2.10 4.59 -2.38
CA THR A 150 -1.80 3.26 -1.83
C THR A 150 -0.59 3.31 -0.89
N LEU A 151 0.46 4.07 -1.24
CA LEU A 151 1.65 4.24 -0.37
C LEU A 151 1.30 4.78 1.01
N GLY A 152 0.29 5.66 1.11
CA GLY A 152 -0.21 6.18 2.39
C GLY A 152 -0.73 5.08 3.33
N HIS A 153 -1.17 3.93 2.79
CA HIS A 153 -1.59 2.76 3.56
C HIS A 153 -0.43 1.77 3.79
N LEU A 154 0.57 1.76 2.92
CA LEU A 154 1.72 0.88 3.03
C LEU A 154 2.74 1.37 4.07
N GLY A 155 3.33 2.54 3.85
CA GLY A 155 4.40 3.12 4.64
C GLY A 155 5.35 4.00 3.82
N LEU A 156 6.59 4.16 4.30
CA LEU A 156 7.63 4.96 3.66
C LEU A 156 8.34 4.21 2.54
N VAL A 157 8.91 4.96 1.60
CA VAL A 157 9.74 4.42 0.51
C VAL A 157 11.17 4.89 0.69
N ASP A 158 12.09 3.93 0.80
CA ASP A 158 13.52 4.16 0.77
C ASP A 158 14.04 3.95 -0.66
N VAL A 159 14.42 5.04 -1.31
CA VAL A 159 14.86 5.02 -2.71
C VAL A 159 16.26 4.39 -2.90
N SER A 160 17.00 4.15 -1.82
CA SER A 160 18.31 3.49 -1.87
C SER A 160 18.21 1.96 -1.87
N ARG A 161 17.01 1.37 -1.65
CA ARG A 161 16.79 -0.05 -1.44
C ARG A 161 15.78 -0.62 -2.42
N THR A 162 15.91 -1.93 -2.67
CA THR A 162 14.97 -2.73 -3.46
C THR A 162 14.79 -4.09 -2.80
N PHE A 163 13.62 -4.71 -2.98
CA PHE A 163 13.31 -6.07 -2.53
C PHE A 163 13.59 -6.26 -1.03
N THR A 164 13.06 -5.37 -0.21
CA THR A 164 13.27 -5.37 1.24
C THR A 164 12.35 -6.33 1.97
N VAL A 165 11.29 -6.79 1.31
CA VAL A 165 10.32 -7.74 1.85
C VAL A 165 9.95 -8.79 0.81
N ASP A 166 9.71 -10.03 1.26
CA ASP A 166 9.07 -11.07 0.45
C ASP A 166 7.57 -11.12 0.77
N PRO A 167 6.70 -11.44 -0.23
CA PRO A 167 5.28 -11.55 -0.01
C PRO A 167 4.94 -12.85 0.74
N GLU A 168 4.48 -12.72 1.98
CA GLU A 168 4.15 -13.83 2.89
C GLU A 168 2.67 -13.74 3.35
N CYS A 169 1.76 -13.32 2.49
CA CYS A 169 0.34 -13.31 2.82
C CYS A 169 -0.23 -14.72 2.69
N GLY A 170 -0.57 -15.36 3.81
CA GLY A 170 -1.22 -16.66 3.82
C GLY A 170 -2.53 -16.66 3.01
N ARG A 171 -2.96 -17.83 2.54
CA ARG A 171 -4.28 -18.02 1.95
C ARG A 171 -5.32 -17.90 3.06
N GLY A 172 -5.70 -16.70 3.46
CA GLY A 172 -6.76 -16.56 4.45
C GLY A 172 -6.59 -15.51 5.53
N SER A 173 -5.64 -14.57 5.44
CA SER A 173 -5.69 -13.39 6.30
C SER A 173 -6.60 -12.33 5.64
N ALA A 174 -7.88 -12.58 5.69
CA ALA A 174 -8.89 -11.54 5.58
C ALA A 174 -9.18 -11.10 7.01
N ASP A 175 -8.57 -10.00 7.44
CA ASP A 175 -8.98 -9.24 8.62
C ASP A 175 -9.93 -8.13 8.18
#